data_9d4592621e8c1754a3de2fa83b4ddae2
#
_entry.id   9d4592621e8c1754a3de2fa83b4ddae2
#
_cell.length_a   1.000
_cell.length_b   1.000
_cell.length_c   1.000
_cell.angle_alpha   90.00
_cell.angle_beta   90.00
_cell.angle_gamma   90.00
#
_symmetry.space_group_name_H-M   'P 1'
#
loop_
_entity.id
_entity.type
_entity.pdbx_description
1 polymer ?
#
loop_
_entity_poly.entity_id
_entity_poly.type
_entity_poly.pdbx_seq_one_letter_code
_entity_poly.pdbx_strand_id
1 'polypeptide(L)'
;MIVQNWKDLIQASLSVEPGEHSGREATIIVEPLERGFGLTLGNALRRILLSSLQGAAITSIQIDNVLHEFSSITGVREDVTSIVLNLKQLAIRSHAEGPKRVALRASGPCAVTAGMIETGADIEIMDPDLVIMHLGEGATINMEMTVNTGKGYVPGSQNRPEDAPIGLISIDALYSPVKRVTYRVENTREGQVLDYDKLLIDIETNGAVTPEDAIAVAARILQDQFQVFVNFDDPEDIGRGEEKDELDFNPALLRKVDELELSVRSANCLKNDNIVYIGDLILKSEAEMLRTPNFGRKSLNEIKEVLAAMGLHLGMDAPNWPPENIEELAKKYDDHI
;
A
#
# COMPACT_ATOMS: atom_id res chain seq x y z
N MET A 1 35.06 -18.07 0.40
CA MET A 1 33.72 -18.54 0.82
C MET A 1 33.21 -17.54 1.82
N ILE A 2 32.13 -16.82 1.54
CA ILE A 2 31.50 -15.90 2.50
C ILE A 2 30.72 -16.76 3.48
N VAL A 3 30.99 -16.60 4.79
CA VAL A 3 30.30 -17.35 5.84
C VAL A 3 28.89 -16.75 5.98
N GLN A 4 27.86 -17.56 5.82
CA GLN A 4 26.45 -17.15 5.95
C GLN A 4 26.03 -17.18 7.43
N ASN A 5 26.64 -16.34 8.25
CA ASN A 5 26.41 -16.31 9.71
C ASN A 5 25.12 -15.57 10.13
N TRP A 6 24.43 -14.89 9.20
CA TRP A 6 23.17 -14.20 9.52
C TRP A 6 22.01 -15.16 9.84
N LYS A 7 22.10 -16.43 9.39
CA LYS A 7 21.11 -17.47 9.71
C LYS A 7 21.22 -17.97 11.16
N ASP A 8 22.38 -17.78 11.78
CA ASP A 8 22.65 -18.20 13.15
C ASP A 8 22.27 -17.11 14.16
N LEU A 9 21.85 -15.91 13.67
CA LEU A 9 21.41 -14.83 14.55
C LEU A 9 20.08 -15.20 15.22
N ILE A 10 19.93 -14.77 16.47
CA ILE A 10 18.73 -15.02 17.25
C ILE A 10 17.53 -14.32 16.60
N GLN A 11 16.42 -15.03 16.52
CA GLN A 11 15.16 -14.47 16.00
C GLN A 11 14.43 -13.72 17.11
N ALA A 12 14.27 -12.41 16.91
CA ALA A 12 13.54 -11.56 17.83
C ALA A 12 12.03 -11.75 17.67
N SER A 13 11.30 -11.61 18.79
CA SER A 13 9.86 -11.49 18.83
C SER A 13 9.47 -10.01 18.94
N LEU A 14 8.34 -9.64 18.33
CA LEU A 14 7.76 -8.31 18.44
C LEU A 14 6.46 -8.39 19.23
N SER A 15 6.32 -7.54 20.25
CA SER A 15 5.09 -7.33 20.99
C SER A 15 4.74 -5.84 21.02
N VAL A 16 3.44 -5.55 21.08
CA VAL A 16 2.92 -4.18 21.11
C VAL A 16 2.13 -3.98 22.40
N GLU A 17 2.50 -2.97 23.16
CA GLU A 17 1.77 -2.53 24.34
C GLU A 17 1.06 -1.20 23.99
N PRO A 18 -0.28 -1.16 24.00
CA PRO A 18 -1.02 0.08 23.74
C PRO A 18 -0.76 1.12 24.83
N GLY A 19 -0.61 2.37 24.42
CA GLY A 19 -0.50 3.51 25.33
C GLY A 19 -1.85 3.99 25.88
N GLU A 20 -1.84 5.16 26.53
CA GLU A 20 -3.05 5.76 27.11
C GLU A 20 -4.11 6.08 26.04
N HIS A 21 -3.67 6.52 24.87
CA HIS A 21 -4.55 6.81 23.73
C HIS A 21 -4.46 5.67 22.71
N SER A 22 -5.38 4.71 22.84
CA SER A 22 -5.47 3.56 21.93
C SER A 22 -5.54 4.01 20.46
N GLY A 23 -4.68 3.43 19.62
CA GLY A 23 -4.57 3.75 18.20
C GLY A 23 -3.70 4.96 17.84
N ARG A 24 -3.24 5.75 18.83
CA ARG A 24 -2.33 6.88 18.63
C ARG A 24 -0.99 6.72 19.34
N GLU A 25 -0.98 5.97 20.44
CA GLU A 25 0.22 5.72 21.23
C GLU A 25 0.41 4.24 21.43
N ALA A 26 1.63 3.76 21.26
CA ALA A 26 2.02 2.40 21.59
C ALA A 26 3.51 2.32 21.90
N THR A 27 3.88 1.38 22.75
CA THR A 27 5.24 0.94 22.99
C THR A 27 5.45 -0.38 22.25
N ILE A 28 6.37 -0.38 21.32
CA ILE A 28 6.76 -1.55 20.54
C ILE A 28 8.00 -2.15 21.21
N ILE A 29 7.92 -3.43 21.54
CA ILE A 29 8.97 -4.17 22.23
C ILE A 29 9.51 -5.23 21.29
N VAL A 30 10.82 -5.23 21.11
CA VAL A 30 11.52 -6.22 20.28
C VAL A 30 12.61 -6.88 21.11
N GLU A 31 12.47 -8.16 21.36
CA GLU A 31 13.41 -8.97 22.16
C GLU A 31 13.35 -10.46 21.77
N PRO A 32 14.42 -11.23 21.92
CA PRO A 32 15.79 -10.80 22.18
C PRO A 32 16.50 -10.34 20.89
N LEU A 33 17.40 -9.37 20.98
CA LEU A 33 18.25 -8.91 19.88
C LEU A 33 19.72 -9.17 20.26
N GLU A 34 20.56 -9.45 19.27
CA GLU A 34 22.01 -9.50 19.48
C GLU A 34 22.51 -8.15 20.02
N ARG A 35 23.53 -8.20 20.87
CA ARG A 35 24.11 -7.02 21.50
C ARG A 35 24.52 -5.95 20.50
N GLY A 36 24.01 -4.73 20.70
CA GLY A 36 24.24 -3.56 19.86
C GLY A 36 23.21 -3.37 18.75
N PHE A 37 22.42 -4.40 18.39
CA PHE A 37 21.37 -4.25 17.39
C PHE A 37 20.22 -3.38 17.89
N GLY A 38 19.91 -3.40 19.18
CA GLY A 38 18.88 -2.53 19.76
C GLY A 38 19.15 -1.05 19.47
N LEU A 39 20.37 -0.57 19.65
CA LEU A 39 20.76 0.80 19.36
C LEU A 39 20.71 1.11 17.86
N THR A 40 21.22 0.20 17.03
CA THR A 40 21.27 0.37 15.56
C THR A 40 19.86 0.45 14.97
N LEU A 41 19.00 -0.52 15.28
CA LEU A 41 17.63 -0.57 14.80
C LEU A 41 16.77 0.56 15.36
N GLY A 42 16.88 0.85 16.67
CA GLY A 42 16.13 1.91 17.30
C GLY A 42 16.43 3.29 16.69
N ASN A 43 17.70 3.60 16.44
CA ASN A 43 18.08 4.86 15.79
C ASN A 43 17.63 4.92 14.32
N ALA A 44 17.80 3.83 13.57
CA ALA A 44 17.40 3.78 12.16
C ALA A 44 15.88 3.94 12.02
N LEU A 45 15.09 3.17 12.75
CA LEU A 45 13.63 3.24 12.74
C LEU A 45 13.12 4.61 13.19
N ARG A 46 13.66 5.17 14.28
CA ARG A 46 13.29 6.51 14.74
C ARG A 46 13.47 7.55 13.64
N ARG A 47 14.59 7.51 12.92
CA ARG A 47 14.87 8.49 11.85
C ARG A 47 13.89 8.35 10.71
N ILE A 48 13.59 7.14 10.27
CA ILE A 48 12.64 6.88 9.17
C ILE A 48 11.21 7.25 9.59
N LEU A 49 10.78 6.89 10.79
CA LEU A 49 9.46 7.24 11.34
C LEU A 49 9.22 8.76 11.32
N LEU A 50 10.22 9.56 11.65
CA LEU A 50 10.08 11.02 11.72
C LEU A 50 10.23 11.72 10.36
N SER A 51 10.92 11.10 9.38
CA SER A 51 11.31 11.80 8.14
C SER A 51 10.66 11.26 6.86
N SER A 52 10.31 9.98 6.83
CA SER A 52 10.06 9.31 5.54
C SER A 52 8.64 8.82 5.35
N LEU A 53 7.82 8.82 6.41
CA LEU A 53 6.42 8.43 6.30
C LEU A 53 5.62 9.50 5.55
N GLN A 54 4.72 9.03 4.70
CA GLN A 54 3.81 9.87 3.95
C GLN A 54 2.58 10.21 4.81
N GLY A 55 2.11 11.44 4.69
CA GLY A 55 0.87 11.90 5.30
C GLY A 55 0.16 12.92 4.44
N ALA A 56 -0.91 13.51 4.96
CA ALA A 56 -1.69 14.54 4.30
C ALA A 56 -1.74 15.80 5.17
N ALA A 57 -1.72 16.98 4.52
CA ALA A 57 -1.81 18.26 5.19
C ALA A 57 -2.47 19.31 4.28
N ILE A 58 -3.00 20.37 4.90
CA ILE A 58 -3.50 21.54 4.17
C ILE A 58 -2.30 22.37 3.69
N THR A 59 -2.24 22.63 2.39
CA THR A 59 -1.15 23.37 1.73
C THR A 59 -1.52 24.83 1.45
N SER A 60 -2.81 25.09 1.24
CA SER A 60 -3.31 26.45 0.99
C SER A 60 -4.76 26.60 1.41
N ILE A 61 -5.12 27.83 1.75
CA ILE A 61 -6.50 28.23 2.01
C ILE A 61 -6.85 29.48 1.22
N GLN A 62 -8.12 29.62 0.92
CA GLN A 62 -8.70 30.83 0.38
C GLN A 62 -9.99 31.15 1.13
N ILE A 63 -10.08 32.34 1.70
CA ILE A 63 -11.23 32.80 2.49
C ILE A 63 -11.86 33.97 1.77
N ASP A 64 -13.17 34.02 1.67
CA ASP A 64 -13.88 35.12 1.05
C ASP A 64 -13.54 36.44 1.75
N ASN A 65 -13.24 37.49 0.96
CA ASN A 65 -12.89 38.83 1.40
C ASN A 65 -11.59 38.95 2.23
N VAL A 66 -10.73 37.91 2.21
CA VAL A 66 -9.40 37.92 2.85
C VAL A 66 -8.32 37.90 1.79
N LEU A 67 -7.35 38.81 1.88
CA LEU A 67 -6.28 38.92 0.88
C LEU A 67 -4.93 38.38 1.37
N HIS A 68 -4.71 38.35 2.68
CA HIS A 68 -3.45 37.92 3.29
C HIS A 68 -3.67 37.39 4.72
N GLU A 69 -2.71 36.66 5.24
CA GLU A 69 -2.75 36.01 6.56
C GLU A 69 -2.82 36.96 7.77
N PHE A 70 -2.42 38.19 7.61
CA PHE A 70 -2.44 39.20 8.69
C PHE A 70 -3.76 40.00 8.74
N SER A 71 -4.81 39.48 8.15
CA SER A 71 -6.14 40.08 8.16
C SER A 71 -6.96 39.62 9.36
N SER A 72 -7.97 40.43 9.73
CA SER A 72 -9.05 40.01 10.62
C SER A 72 -10.36 39.86 9.83
N ILE A 73 -11.22 38.97 10.25
CA ILE A 73 -12.53 38.71 9.62
C ILE A 73 -13.60 39.30 10.52
N THR A 74 -14.48 40.14 9.96
CA THR A 74 -15.57 40.75 10.74
C THR A 74 -16.50 39.71 11.33
N GLY A 75 -16.71 39.75 12.65
CA GLY A 75 -17.57 38.81 13.36
C GLY A 75 -16.91 37.47 13.68
N VAL A 76 -15.64 37.27 13.37
CA VAL A 76 -14.84 36.13 13.80
C VAL A 76 -13.92 36.58 14.95
N ARG A 77 -13.83 35.75 15.97
CA ARG A 77 -13.04 36.06 17.18
C ARG A 77 -11.55 35.95 16.92
N GLU A 78 -11.14 34.92 16.17
CA GLU A 78 -9.75 34.64 15.81
C GLU A 78 -9.34 35.45 14.57
N ASP A 79 -8.09 35.85 14.52
CA ASP A 79 -7.47 36.37 13.29
C ASP A 79 -7.11 35.24 12.32
N VAL A 80 -6.84 35.58 11.07
CA VAL A 80 -6.52 34.58 10.03
C VAL A 80 -5.26 33.77 10.39
N THR A 81 -4.28 34.41 11.04
CA THR A 81 -3.06 33.73 11.51
C THR A 81 -3.39 32.63 12.52
N SER A 82 -4.26 32.91 13.49
CA SER A 82 -4.72 31.92 14.49
C SER A 82 -5.51 30.78 13.82
N ILE A 83 -6.36 31.12 12.85
CA ILE A 83 -7.09 30.11 12.05
C ILE A 83 -6.10 29.18 11.33
N VAL A 84 -5.08 29.72 10.68
CA VAL A 84 -4.02 28.93 10.00
C VAL A 84 -3.29 28.04 11.00
N LEU A 85 -2.96 28.54 12.19
CA LEU A 85 -2.30 27.72 13.23
C LEU A 85 -3.18 26.56 13.73
N ASN A 86 -4.49 26.79 13.84
CA ASN A 86 -5.44 25.72 14.20
C ASN A 86 -5.57 24.68 13.06
N LEU A 87 -5.61 25.14 11.80
CA LEU A 87 -5.65 24.24 10.63
C LEU A 87 -4.40 23.38 10.50
N LYS A 88 -3.23 23.88 10.88
CA LYS A 88 -1.97 23.10 10.90
C LYS A 88 -1.99 21.94 11.89
N GLN A 89 -2.86 21.98 12.91
CA GLN A 89 -3.00 20.90 13.90
C GLN A 89 -3.91 19.78 13.43
N LEU A 90 -4.66 19.98 12.34
CA LEU A 90 -5.58 18.97 11.82
C LEU A 90 -4.84 17.69 11.41
N ALA A 91 -5.28 16.59 11.97
CA ALA A 91 -4.89 15.25 11.54
C ALA A 91 -5.80 14.80 10.40
N ILE A 92 -5.22 14.65 9.22
CA ILE A 92 -5.93 14.30 7.98
C ILE A 92 -5.38 12.99 7.45
N ARG A 93 -6.29 12.08 7.09
CA ARG A 93 -5.98 10.87 6.31
C ARG A 93 -6.50 11.06 4.89
N SER A 94 -5.66 10.85 3.90
CA SER A 94 -6.05 10.85 2.48
C SER A 94 -5.94 9.45 1.90
N HIS A 95 -7.00 9.02 1.22
CA HIS A 95 -7.06 7.72 0.51
C HIS A 95 -6.72 7.86 -0.99
N ALA A 96 -6.52 9.08 -1.46
CA ALA A 96 -6.17 9.37 -2.84
C ALA A 96 -4.90 10.21 -2.93
N GLU A 97 -4.15 10.05 -4.01
CA GLU A 97 -2.97 10.84 -4.31
C GLU A 97 -3.35 12.18 -4.95
N GLY A 98 -2.46 13.17 -4.76
CA GLY A 98 -2.56 14.49 -5.36
C GLY A 98 -3.44 15.48 -4.60
N PRO A 99 -3.51 16.73 -5.08
CA PRO A 99 -4.22 17.80 -4.41
C PRO A 99 -5.73 17.62 -4.50
N LYS A 100 -6.40 17.74 -3.34
CA LYS A 100 -7.86 17.69 -3.21
C LYS A 100 -8.37 18.96 -2.60
N ARG A 101 -9.50 19.46 -3.08
CA ARG A 101 -10.17 20.64 -2.53
C ARG A 101 -11.25 20.21 -1.55
N VAL A 102 -11.28 20.88 -0.41
CA VAL A 102 -12.32 20.75 0.62
C VAL A 102 -12.84 22.14 0.96
N ALA A 103 -14.09 22.22 1.37
CA ALA A 103 -14.73 23.50 1.70
C ALA A 103 -15.22 23.51 3.14
N LEU A 104 -15.24 24.68 3.75
CA LEU A 104 -15.81 24.94 5.06
C LEU A 104 -16.79 26.10 4.94
N ARG A 105 -18.04 25.85 5.26
CA ARG A 105 -19.11 26.86 5.26
C ARG A 105 -19.80 26.83 6.60
N ALA A 106 -19.85 27.98 7.26
CA ALA A 106 -20.54 28.10 8.53
C ALA A 106 -21.18 29.48 8.69
N SER A 107 -22.25 29.54 9.49
CA SER A 107 -22.92 30.78 9.87
C SER A 107 -23.09 30.81 11.39
N GLY A 108 -22.71 31.96 12.00
CA GLY A 108 -22.77 32.14 13.44
C GLY A 108 -24.13 32.46 14.01
N PRO A 109 -24.27 32.43 15.35
CA PRO A 109 -23.17 32.21 16.28
C PRO A 109 -22.86 30.74 16.53
N CYS A 110 -21.61 30.32 16.33
CA CYS A 110 -21.19 28.93 16.61
C CYS A 110 -19.67 28.83 16.76
N ALA A 111 -19.20 27.75 17.42
CA ALA A 111 -17.82 27.30 17.31
C ALA A 111 -17.71 26.41 16.04
N VAL A 112 -16.84 26.82 15.13
CA VAL A 112 -16.58 26.06 13.91
C VAL A 112 -15.56 24.98 14.21
N THR A 113 -15.95 23.74 14.07
CA THR A 113 -15.08 22.58 14.30
C THR A 113 -14.62 21.94 13.00
N ALA A 114 -13.58 21.14 13.09
CA ALA A 114 -13.02 20.40 11.96
C ALA A 114 -14.04 19.46 11.29
N GLY A 115 -14.99 18.91 12.07
CA GLY A 115 -16.07 18.07 11.57
C GLY A 115 -17.07 18.79 10.65
N MET A 116 -17.06 20.13 10.60
CA MET A 116 -17.89 20.92 9.67
C MET A 116 -17.23 21.07 8.28
N ILE A 117 -16.01 20.60 8.09
CA ILE A 117 -15.35 20.63 6.78
C ILE A 117 -16.05 19.64 5.86
N GLU A 118 -16.49 20.12 4.70
CA GLU A 118 -17.09 19.30 3.66
C GLU A 118 -15.98 18.50 2.96
N THR A 119 -15.71 17.29 3.45
CA THR A 119 -14.75 16.35 2.88
C THR A 119 -15.43 15.44 1.86
N GLY A 120 -14.72 15.10 0.78
CA GLY A 120 -15.15 14.03 -0.11
C GLY A 120 -14.87 12.64 0.50
N ALA A 121 -15.20 11.59 -0.22
CA ALA A 121 -14.95 10.21 0.18
C ALA A 121 -13.42 9.90 0.37
N ASP A 122 -12.56 10.70 -0.23
CA ASP A 122 -11.12 10.49 -0.26
C ASP A 122 -10.40 11.06 0.98
N ILE A 123 -11.06 11.88 1.80
CA ILE A 123 -10.44 12.59 2.92
C ILE A 123 -11.21 12.33 4.20
N GLU A 124 -10.49 11.93 5.23
CA GLU A 124 -11.00 11.69 6.58
C GLU A 124 -10.28 12.58 7.58
N ILE A 125 -11.06 13.25 8.46
CA ILE A 125 -10.55 14.08 9.55
C ILE A 125 -10.59 13.26 10.84
N MET A 126 -9.42 13.10 11.46
CA MET A 126 -9.26 12.23 12.65
C MET A 126 -9.72 12.90 13.94
N ASP A 127 -9.76 14.24 13.99
CA ASP A 127 -10.14 15.04 15.14
C ASP A 127 -11.30 16.00 14.77
N PRO A 128 -12.55 15.50 14.64
CA PRO A 128 -13.69 16.32 14.21
C PRO A 128 -14.07 17.40 15.24
N ASP A 129 -13.73 17.22 16.51
CA ASP A 129 -14.06 18.15 17.59
C ASP A 129 -13.05 19.30 17.73
N LEU A 130 -11.96 19.30 16.96
CA LEU A 130 -10.98 20.37 16.99
C LEU A 130 -11.61 21.68 16.55
N VAL A 131 -11.60 22.69 17.43
CA VAL A 131 -12.14 24.03 17.12
C VAL A 131 -11.16 24.81 16.28
N ILE A 132 -11.63 25.26 15.11
CA ILE A 132 -10.85 26.06 14.17
C ILE A 132 -11.01 27.56 14.48
N MET A 133 -12.25 28.01 14.69
CA MET A 133 -12.59 29.42 14.98
C MET A 133 -13.96 29.53 15.64
N HIS A 134 -14.28 30.76 16.15
CA HIS A 134 -15.59 31.08 16.70
C HIS A 134 -16.25 32.21 15.89
N LEU A 135 -17.47 31.97 15.44
CA LEU A 135 -18.28 32.96 14.75
C LEU A 135 -19.23 33.65 15.72
N GLY A 136 -19.31 34.96 15.62
CA GLY A 136 -20.29 35.79 16.31
C GLY A 136 -21.66 35.84 15.61
N GLU A 137 -22.60 36.60 16.18
CA GLU A 137 -23.93 36.79 15.60
C GLU A 137 -23.88 37.41 14.21
N GLY A 138 -24.54 36.77 13.23
CA GLY A 138 -24.59 37.25 11.85
C GLY A 138 -23.31 37.11 11.03
N ALA A 139 -22.25 36.56 11.62
CA ALA A 139 -21.04 36.24 10.88
C ALA A 139 -21.20 35.01 10.00
N THR A 140 -20.68 35.06 8.78
CA THR A 140 -20.61 33.92 7.86
C THR A 140 -19.20 33.75 7.37
N ILE A 141 -18.78 32.51 7.21
CA ILE A 141 -17.51 32.18 6.62
C ILE A 141 -17.67 31.19 5.47
N ASN A 142 -16.93 31.41 4.40
CA ASN A 142 -16.74 30.48 3.31
C ASN A 142 -15.24 30.38 3.05
N MET A 143 -14.69 29.17 3.22
CA MET A 143 -13.26 28.91 3.09
C MET A 143 -13.07 27.67 2.23
N GLU A 144 -12.26 27.79 1.19
CA GLU A 144 -11.76 26.65 0.41
C GLU A 144 -10.34 26.33 0.86
N MET A 145 -10.05 25.04 0.98
CA MET A 145 -8.75 24.54 1.40
C MET A 145 -8.26 23.48 0.42
N THR A 146 -6.96 23.46 0.18
CA THR A 146 -6.31 22.41 -0.62
C THR A 146 -5.54 21.48 0.31
N VAL A 147 -5.91 20.23 0.31
CA VAL A 147 -5.19 19.13 1.00
C VAL A 147 -4.30 18.43 0.00
N ASN A 148 -3.06 18.18 0.35
CA ASN A 148 -2.12 17.43 -0.47
C ASN A 148 -1.42 16.35 0.36
N THR A 149 -0.86 15.34 -0.32
CA THR A 149 -0.06 14.28 0.28
C THR A 149 1.43 14.55 0.07
N GLY A 150 2.24 14.22 1.05
CA GLY A 150 3.68 14.46 0.99
C GLY A 150 4.43 13.82 2.14
N LYS A 151 5.70 14.20 2.30
CA LYS A 151 6.60 13.69 3.35
C LYS A 151 7.27 14.84 4.10
N GLY A 152 7.45 14.65 5.40
CA GLY A 152 8.17 15.60 6.25
C GLY A 152 7.51 16.97 6.35
N TYR A 153 8.29 18.04 6.20
CA TYR A 153 7.85 19.43 6.29
C TYR A 153 8.14 20.18 4.99
N VAL A 154 7.13 20.87 4.48
CA VAL A 154 7.25 21.73 3.29
C VAL A 154 6.81 23.14 3.66
N PRO A 155 7.68 24.17 3.52
CA PRO A 155 7.33 25.55 3.83
C PRO A 155 6.30 26.10 2.84
N GLY A 156 5.43 27.01 3.30
CA GLY A 156 4.35 27.60 2.51
C GLY A 156 4.82 28.30 1.23
N SER A 157 6.04 28.82 1.22
CA SER A 157 6.62 29.42 0.02
C SER A 157 6.79 28.42 -1.14
N GLN A 158 7.02 27.14 -0.84
CA GLN A 158 7.10 26.07 -1.83
C GLN A 158 5.72 25.52 -2.22
N ASN A 159 4.72 25.69 -1.36
CA ASN A 159 3.35 25.28 -1.62
C ASN A 159 2.58 26.29 -2.49
N ARG A 160 3.17 27.47 -2.78
CA ARG A 160 2.53 28.52 -3.58
C ARG A 160 2.70 28.21 -5.07
N PRO A 161 1.59 27.98 -5.83
CA PRO A 161 1.67 27.86 -7.27
C PRO A 161 2.17 29.15 -7.93
N GLU A 162 2.82 29.05 -9.09
CA GLU A 162 3.26 30.23 -9.85
C GLU A 162 2.07 31.12 -10.27
N ASP A 163 0.94 30.51 -10.63
CA ASP A 163 -0.32 31.15 -11.01
C ASP A 163 -1.29 31.29 -9.84
N ALA A 164 -0.80 31.54 -8.61
CA ALA A 164 -1.64 31.63 -7.43
C ALA A 164 -2.67 32.77 -7.58
N PRO A 165 -3.98 32.52 -7.39
CA PRO A 165 -4.99 33.55 -7.41
C PRO A 165 -4.78 34.56 -6.28
N ILE A 166 -5.30 35.78 -6.46
CA ILE A 166 -5.29 36.79 -5.41
C ILE A 166 -6.11 36.30 -4.22
N GLY A 167 -5.56 36.42 -3.01
CA GLY A 167 -6.20 35.96 -1.77
C GLY A 167 -5.89 34.48 -1.42
N LEU A 168 -5.10 33.76 -2.22
CA LEU A 168 -4.60 32.46 -1.83
C LEU A 168 -3.51 32.60 -0.77
N ILE A 169 -3.75 32.01 0.40
CA ILE A 169 -2.81 31.96 1.53
C ILE A 169 -2.17 30.57 1.54
N SER A 170 -0.88 30.52 1.25
CA SER A 170 -0.11 29.27 1.31
C SER A 170 0.29 28.97 2.75
N ILE A 171 0.14 27.72 3.15
CA ILE A 171 0.41 27.25 4.52
C ILE A 171 1.58 26.26 4.48
N ASP A 172 2.42 26.33 5.53
CA ASP A 172 3.42 25.29 5.73
C ASP A 172 2.73 23.95 6.00
N ALA A 173 3.11 22.93 5.27
CA ALA A 173 2.54 21.60 5.40
C ALA A 173 3.45 20.71 6.25
N LEU A 174 2.91 20.20 7.36
CA LEU A 174 3.53 19.16 8.17
C LEU A 174 2.86 17.82 7.81
N TYR A 175 3.50 17.07 6.91
CA TYR A 175 2.94 15.82 6.41
C TYR A 175 3.18 14.63 7.33
N SER A 176 4.23 14.68 8.20
CA SER A 176 4.57 13.56 9.07
C SER A 176 3.40 13.16 9.97
N PRO A 177 2.90 11.92 9.87
CA PRO A 177 1.83 11.44 10.76
C PRO A 177 2.35 11.09 12.15
N VAL A 178 3.67 11.00 12.33
CA VAL A 178 4.31 10.68 13.60
C VAL A 178 4.72 11.95 14.30
N LYS A 179 4.22 12.16 15.52
CA LYS A 179 4.50 13.32 16.38
C LYS A 179 5.77 13.15 17.20
N ARG A 180 5.92 11.97 17.80
CA ARG A 180 7.05 11.69 18.69
C ARG A 180 7.47 10.23 18.60
N VAL A 181 8.79 10.03 18.62
CA VAL A 181 9.41 8.70 18.73
C VAL A 181 10.53 8.78 19.75
N THR A 182 10.45 7.95 20.77
CA THR A 182 11.56 7.71 21.70
C THR A 182 11.91 6.23 21.69
N TYR A 183 13.16 5.90 21.92
CA TYR A 183 13.56 4.51 22.10
C TYR A 183 14.54 4.38 23.26
N ARG A 184 14.51 3.20 23.88
CA ARG A 184 15.45 2.80 24.91
C ARG A 184 15.84 1.35 24.68
N VAL A 185 17.06 1.02 25.07
CA VAL A 185 17.61 -0.33 24.98
C VAL A 185 17.90 -0.80 26.41
N GLU A 186 17.38 -1.95 26.75
CA GLU A 186 17.56 -2.62 28.03
C GLU A 186 18.24 -3.97 27.78
N ASN A 187 18.90 -4.52 28.80
CA ASN A 187 19.45 -5.86 28.69
C ASN A 187 18.34 -6.88 28.96
N THR A 188 18.30 -7.94 28.17
CA THR A 188 17.40 -9.07 28.36
C THR A 188 18.16 -10.39 28.46
N ARG A 189 17.46 -11.42 28.92
CA ARG A 189 18.01 -12.76 29.10
C ARG A 189 17.34 -13.74 28.17
N GLU A 190 18.13 -14.52 27.49
CA GLU A 190 17.66 -15.69 26.75
C GLU A 190 18.40 -16.93 27.21
N GLY A 191 17.66 -17.87 27.82
CA GLY A 191 18.22 -19.07 28.41
C GLY A 191 19.25 -18.77 29.52
N GLN A 192 20.52 -19.16 29.29
CA GLN A 192 21.65 -18.91 30.21
C GLN A 192 22.44 -17.64 29.88
N VAL A 193 22.15 -16.98 28.77
CA VAL A 193 22.89 -15.80 28.28
C VAL A 193 22.13 -14.54 28.69
N LEU A 194 22.87 -13.59 29.30
CA LEU A 194 22.33 -12.33 29.84
C LEU A 194 22.68 -11.10 28.97
N ASP A 195 23.26 -11.31 27.80
CA ASP A 195 23.92 -10.25 27.01
C ASP A 195 23.16 -9.96 25.72
N TYR A 196 21.84 -10.05 25.75
CA TYR A 196 20.96 -9.66 24.64
C TYR A 196 20.31 -8.30 24.89
N ASP A 197 20.02 -7.59 23.80
CA ASP A 197 19.30 -6.31 23.84
C ASP A 197 17.78 -6.54 23.80
N LYS A 198 17.07 -5.72 24.57
CA LYS A 198 15.63 -5.48 24.47
C LYS A 198 15.42 -4.07 24.00
N LEU A 199 14.82 -3.90 22.84
CA LEU A 199 14.52 -2.60 22.26
C LEU A 199 13.06 -2.23 22.56
N LEU A 200 12.84 -1.08 23.18
CA LEU A 200 11.53 -0.49 23.42
C LEU A 200 11.43 0.80 22.60
N ILE A 201 10.39 0.93 21.80
CA ILE A 201 10.15 2.12 20.95
C ILE A 201 8.77 2.67 21.32
N ASP A 202 8.72 3.86 21.90
CA ASP A 202 7.49 4.56 22.19
C ASP A 202 7.15 5.45 20.97
N ILE A 203 5.99 5.26 20.38
CA ILE A 203 5.53 5.98 19.19
C ILE A 203 4.23 6.69 19.50
N GLU A 204 4.18 8.00 19.18
CA GLU A 204 2.97 8.82 19.22
C GLU A 204 2.68 9.32 17.80
N THR A 205 1.46 9.04 17.31
CA THR A 205 0.97 9.48 16.00
C THR A 205 -0.12 10.54 16.15
N ASN A 206 -0.49 11.15 15.04
CA ASN A 206 -1.64 12.06 14.98
C ASN A 206 -2.99 11.33 14.81
N GLY A 207 -2.98 10.00 14.66
CA GLY A 207 -4.17 9.17 14.42
C GLY A 207 -4.43 8.86 12.93
N ALA A 208 -3.76 9.53 11.99
CA ALA A 208 -3.88 9.20 10.58
C ALA A 208 -3.31 7.82 10.24
N VAL A 209 -2.32 7.37 11.01
CA VAL A 209 -1.69 6.04 10.92
C VAL A 209 -1.57 5.47 12.32
N THR A 210 -1.79 4.17 12.49
CA THR A 210 -1.55 3.50 13.77
C THR A 210 -0.05 3.35 14.04
N PRO A 211 0.41 3.28 15.30
CA PRO A 211 1.83 3.05 15.61
C PRO A 211 2.38 1.76 15.01
N GLU A 212 1.57 0.70 14.96
CA GLU A 212 1.92 -0.60 14.38
C GLU A 212 2.16 -0.50 12.87
N ASP A 213 1.24 0.16 12.15
CA ASP A 213 1.40 0.38 10.70
C ASP A 213 2.58 1.31 10.41
N ALA A 214 2.77 2.34 11.25
CA ALA A 214 3.89 3.27 11.09
C ALA A 214 5.24 2.55 11.15
N ILE A 215 5.44 1.67 12.14
CA ILE A 215 6.71 0.93 12.26
C ILE A 215 6.85 -0.12 11.16
N ALA A 216 5.77 -0.78 10.75
CA ALA A 216 5.79 -1.74 9.65
C ALA A 216 6.23 -1.08 8.34
N VAL A 217 5.67 0.10 8.01
CA VAL A 217 6.07 0.88 6.83
C VAL A 217 7.51 1.37 6.95
N ALA A 218 7.93 1.85 8.13
CA ALA A 218 9.30 2.29 8.37
C ALA A 218 10.32 1.14 8.19
N ALA A 219 10.00 -0.05 8.70
CA ALA A 219 10.82 -1.25 8.54
C ALA A 219 10.90 -1.67 7.06
N ARG A 220 9.79 -1.60 6.33
CA ARG A 220 9.76 -1.91 4.89
C ARG A 220 10.62 -0.94 4.08
N ILE A 221 10.56 0.37 4.38
CA ILE A 221 11.42 1.38 3.74
C ILE A 221 12.91 1.04 3.99
N LEU A 222 13.27 0.68 5.22
CA LEU A 222 14.65 0.26 5.54
C LEU A 222 15.06 -0.97 4.76
N GLN A 223 14.23 -1.99 4.72
CA GLN A 223 14.48 -3.22 3.99
C GLN A 223 14.73 -2.94 2.51
N ASP A 224 13.88 -2.15 1.86
CA ASP A 224 14.02 -1.81 0.44
C ASP A 224 15.31 -1.00 0.17
N GLN A 225 15.68 -0.09 1.09
CA GLN A 225 16.92 0.66 0.96
C GLN A 225 18.18 -0.21 1.18
N PHE A 226 18.12 -1.21 2.06
CA PHE A 226 19.22 -2.14 2.27
C PHE A 226 19.36 -3.16 1.15
N GLN A 227 18.31 -3.45 0.39
CA GLN A 227 18.36 -4.39 -0.73
C GLN A 227 19.45 -4.04 -1.76
N VAL A 228 19.73 -2.76 -1.97
CA VAL A 228 20.81 -2.29 -2.88
C VAL A 228 22.19 -2.79 -2.45
N PHE A 229 22.40 -3.03 -1.16
CA PHE A 229 23.69 -3.50 -0.62
C PHE A 229 23.83 -5.02 -0.64
N VAL A 230 22.75 -5.75 -0.87
CA VAL A 230 22.76 -7.20 -1.01
C VAL A 230 23.17 -7.53 -2.44
N ASN A 231 24.38 -8.03 -2.63
CA ASN A 231 24.99 -8.30 -3.95
C ASN A 231 25.28 -9.78 -4.20
N PHE A 232 24.63 -10.65 -3.43
CA PHE A 232 24.74 -12.10 -3.56
C PHE A 232 23.34 -12.70 -3.56
N ASP A 233 23.18 -13.77 -4.33
CA ASP A 233 21.95 -14.53 -4.38
C ASP A 233 21.83 -15.34 -3.10
N ASP A 234 20.77 -15.14 -2.33
CA ASP A 234 20.46 -16.02 -1.21
C ASP A 234 19.95 -17.35 -1.76
N PRO A 235 20.55 -18.49 -1.37
CA PRO A 235 20.05 -19.81 -1.81
C PRO A 235 18.59 -20.07 -1.43
N GLU A 236 18.03 -19.33 -0.46
CA GLU A 236 16.61 -19.40 -0.09
C GLU A 236 15.73 -18.47 -0.93
N ASP A 237 16.27 -17.39 -1.50
CA ASP A 237 15.57 -16.56 -2.47
C ASP A 237 15.48 -17.24 -3.85
N ILE A 238 16.37 -18.19 -4.16
CA ILE A 238 16.19 -19.11 -5.29
C ILE A 238 14.97 -20.03 -5.05
N GLY A 239 14.54 -20.21 -3.80
CA GLY A 239 13.32 -20.92 -3.41
C GLY A 239 12.12 -20.02 -3.06
N ARG A 240 12.35 -18.68 -2.86
CA ARG A 240 11.32 -17.67 -2.59
C ARG A 240 11.18 -16.62 -3.69
N GLY A 241 12.03 -16.71 -4.72
CA GLY A 241 11.84 -15.98 -5.94
C GLY A 241 10.51 -16.38 -6.52
N GLU A 242 9.54 -15.45 -6.39
CA GLU A 242 8.17 -15.61 -6.84
C GLU A 242 7.78 -17.09 -6.82
N GLU A 243 6.81 -17.50 -6.02
CA GLU A 243 5.91 -18.53 -6.45
C GLU A 243 5.19 -18.02 -7.74
N LYS A 244 5.92 -17.80 -8.81
CA LYS A 244 5.58 -18.41 -10.05
C LYS A 244 5.62 -19.88 -9.69
N ASP A 245 4.45 -20.45 -9.48
CA ASP A 245 4.24 -21.85 -9.81
C ASP A 245 4.93 -21.97 -11.16
N GLU A 246 6.24 -22.31 -11.21
CA GLU A 246 6.85 -22.87 -12.39
C GLU A 246 6.11 -24.18 -12.52
N LEU A 247 4.95 -24.05 -13.14
CA LEU A 247 4.30 -25.22 -13.71
C LEU A 247 5.39 -25.84 -14.56
N ASP A 248 5.80 -27.06 -14.26
CA ASP A 248 6.76 -27.84 -15.05
C ASP A 248 6.30 -27.98 -16.52
N PHE A 249 5.24 -27.26 -16.91
CA PHE A 249 4.60 -27.24 -18.21
C PHE A 249 4.08 -25.83 -18.55
N ASN A 250 3.89 -25.55 -19.83
CA ASN A 250 3.41 -24.26 -20.33
C ASN A 250 2.02 -23.91 -19.72
N PRO A 251 1.82 -22.75 -19.08
CA PRO A 251 0.52 -22.32 -18.53
C PRO A 251 -0.64 -22.34 -19.52
N ALA A 252 -0.34 -22.15 -20.82
CA ALA A 252 -1.34 -22.24 -21.88
C ALA A 252 -2.06 -23.59 -21.94
N LEU A 253 -1.47 -24.67 -21.38
CA LEU A 253 -2.07 -26.00 -21.32
C LEU A 253 -3.25 -26.11 -20.38
N LEU A 254 -3.34 -25.22 -19.35
CA LEU A 254 -4.44 -25.16 -18.38
C LEU A 254 -5.69 -24.50 -18.95
N ARG A 255 -5.61 -23.81 -20.10
CA ARG A 255 -6.77 -23.17 -20.70
C ARG A 255 -7.73 -24.22 -21.25
N LYS A 256 -9.03 -23.90 -21.14
CA LYS A 256 -10.09 -24.78 -21.64
C LYS A 256 -10.19 -24.75 -23.14
N VAL A 257 -10.47 -25.89 -23.74
CA VAL A 257 -10.68 -26.02 -25.18
C VAL A 257 -11.87 -25.17 -25.68
N ASP A 258 -12.84 -24.88 -24.80
CA ASP A 258 -14.00 -24.03 -25.11
C ASP A 258 -13.63 -22.55 -25.36
N GLU A 259 -12.47 -22.10 -24.90
CA GLU A 259 -11.96 -20.75 -25.11
C GLU A 259 -11.25 -20.59 -26.46
N LEU A 260 -10.98 -21.68 -27.14
CA LEU A 260 -10.42 -21.65 -28.48
C LEU A 260 -11.52 -21.27 -29.48
N GLU A 261 -11.20 -20.36 -30.41
CA GLU A 261 -12.10 -19.95 -31.49
C GLU A 261 -12.29 -21.07 -32.50
N LEU A 262 -12.88 -22.18 -32.04
CA LEU A 262 -13.18 -23.36 -32.87
C LEU A 262 -14.62 -23.32 -33.38
N SER A 263 -14.85 -23.93 -34.52
CA SER A 263 -16.23 -24.15 -34.99
C SER A 263 -17.02 -25.03 -34.00
N VAL A 264 -18.33 -24.77 -33.88
CA VAL A 264 -19.25 -25.50 -33.00
C VAL A 264 -19.13 -27.02 -33.19
N ARG A 265 -18.82 -27.44 -34.39
CA ARG A 265 -18.68 -28.86 -34.73
C ARG A 265 -17.37 -29.43 -34.15
N SER A 266 -16.26 -28.72 -34.27
CA SER A 266 -14.95 -29.10 -33.71
C SER A 266 -15.01 -29.13 -32.19
N ALA A 267 -15.60 -28.11 -31.55
CA ALA A 267 -15.77 -28.05 -30.09
C ALA A 267 -16.61 -29.20 -29.53
N ASN A 268 -17.73 -29.53 -30.20
CA ASN A 268 -18.59 -30.64 -29.78
C ASN A 268 -17.89 -32.01 -29.93
N CYS A 269 -17.04 -32.18 -30.94
CA CYS A 269 -16.29 -33.42 -31.09
C CYS A 269 -15.26 -33.60 -29.96
N LEU A 270 -14.57 -32.54 -29.54
CA LEU A 270 -13.61 -32.58 -28.44
C LEU A 270 -14.31 -32.87 -27.09
N LYS A 271 -15.47 -32.26 -26.84
CA LYS A 271 -16.29 -32.53 -25.66
C LYS A 271 -16.74 -34.01 -25.58
N ASN A 272 -17.13 -34.60 -26.70
CA ASN A 272 -17.54 -35.99 -26.76
C ASN A 272 -16.38 -36.97 -26.49
N ASP A 273 -15.15 -36.56 -26.71
CA ASP A 273 -13.93 -37.33 -26.44
C ASP A 273 -13.32 -36.99 -25.06
N ASN A 274 -14.07 -36.27 -24.20
CA ASN A 274 -13.67 -35.83 -22.85
C ASN A 274 -12.36 -35.01 -22.82
N ILE A 275 -12.06 -34.26 -23.88
CA ILE A 275 -10.91 -33.35 -23.95
C ILE A 275 -11.37 -31.99 -23.44
N VAL A 276 -10.96 -31.62 -22.23
CA VAL A 276 -11.39 -30.39 -21.55
C VAL A 276 -10.33 -29.30 -21.65
N TYR A 277 -9.06 -29.66 -21.50
CA TYR A 277 -7.91 -28.73 -21.48
C TYR A 277 -7.06 -28.86 -22.74
N ILE A 278 -6.36 -27.76 -23.07
CA ILE A 278 -5.41 -27.78 -24.21
C ILE A 278 -4.31 -28.83 -24.01
N GLY A 279 -3.89 -29.04 -22.74
CA GLY A 279 -2.91 -30.09 -22.41
C GLY A 279 -3.37 -31.51 -22.80
N ASP A 280 -4.66 -31.82 -22.64
CA ASP A 280 -5.20 -33.11 -23.06
C ASP A 280 -5.21 -33.26 -24.59
N LEU A 281 -5.41 -32.12 -25.28
CA LEU A 281 -5.48 -32.06 -26.74
C LEU A 281 -4.12 -32.30 -27.38
N ILE A 282 -3.04 -31.69 -26.86
CA ILE A 282 -1.70 -31.83 -27.44
C ILE A 282 -1.10 -33.22 -27.26
N LEU A 283 -1.52 -33.97 -26.22
CA LEU A 283 -1.09 -35.38 -26.02
C LEU A 283 -1.66 -36.32 -27.08
N LYS A 284 -2.76 -35.95 -27.75
CA LYS A 284 -3.34 -36.76 -28.80
C LYS A 284 -2.57 -36.61 -30.11
N SER A 285 -2.30 -37.75 -30.73
CA SER A 285 -1.73 -37.76 -32.08
C SER A 285 -2.79 -37.47 -33.14
N GLU A 286 -2.36 -36.97 -34.32
CA GLU A 286 -3.26 -36.71 -35.45
C GLU A 286 -4.04 -37.96 -35.88
N ALA A 287 -3.41 -39.14 -35.77
CA ALA A 287 -4.04 -40.40 -36.09
C ALA A 287 -5.13 -40.80 -35.11
N GLU A 288 -4.98 -40.48 -33.82
CA GLU A 288 -6.00 -40.65 -32.80
C GLU A 288 -7.17 -39.73 -32.99
N MET A 289 -6.91 -38.45 -33.27
CA MET A 289 -7.95 -37.45 -33.52
C MET A 289 -8.84 -37.84 -34.73
N LEU A 290 -8.26 -38.40 -35.80
CA LEU A 290 -9.01 -38.88 -36.97
C LEU A 290 -9.83 -40.15 -36.72
N ARG A 291 -9.58 -40.87 -35.61
CA ARG A 291 -10.40 -42.05 -35.21
C ARG A 291 -11.63 -41.62 -34.43
N THR A 292 -11.70 -40.40 -33.92
CA THR A 292 -12.87 -39.90 -33.18
C THR A 292 -14.08 -39.80 -34.10
N PRO A 293 -15.26 -40.32 -33.72
CA PRO A 293 -16.46 -40.29 -34.52
C PRO A 293 -16.86 -38.84 -34.87
N ASN A 294 -17.23 -38.58 -36.15
CA ASN A 294 -17.62 -37.29 -36.66
C ASN A 294 -16.51 -36.21 -36.74
N PHE A 295 -15.26 -36.58 -36.50
CA PHE A 295 -14.10 -35.71 -36.62
C PHE A 295 -13.48 -35.81 -38.03
N GLY A 296 -13.40 -34.67 -38.74
CA GLY A 296 -12.95 -34.62 -40.15
C GLY A 296 -11.60 -33.87 -40.33
N ARG A 297 -11.00 -34.07 -41.50
CA ARG A 297 -9.72 -33.38 -41.87
C ARG A 297 -9.82 -31.86 -41.78
N LYS A 298 -11.00 -31.25 -42.02
CA LYS A 298 -11.22 -29.80 -41.86
C LYS A 298 -11.10 -29.35 -40.39
N SER A 299 -11.71 -30.08 -39.47
CA SER A 299 -11.62 -29.81 -38.02
C SER A 299 -10.20 -30.04 -37.49
N LEU A 300 -9.48 -31.02 -38.05
CA LEU A 300 -8.07 -31.23 -37.68
C LEU A 300 -7.18 -30.05 -38.13
N ASN A 301 -7.37 -29.50 -39.30
CA ASN A 301 -6.60 -28.36 -39.78
C ASN A 301 -6.93 -27.10 -38.96
N GLU A 302 -8.19 -26.86 -38.67
CA GLU A 302 -8.63 -25.77 -37.79
C GLU A 302 -7.92 -25.78 -36.41
N ILE A 303 -7.90 -26.95 -35.76
CA ILE A 303 -7.23 -27.14 -34.47
C ILE A 303 -5.71 -26.91 -34.62
N LYS A 304 -5.09 -27.43 -35.68
CA LYS A 304 -3.66 -27.23 -35.96
C LYS A 304 -3.31 -25.75 -36.09
N GLU A 305 -4.14 -24.97 -36.82
CA GLU A 305 -3.92 -23.54 -36.99
C GLU A 305 -3.99 -22.78 -35.70
N VAL A 306 -4.98 -23.10 -34.86
CA VAL A 306 -5.16 -22.46 -33.52
C VAL A 306 -4.02 -22.86 -32.56
N LEU A 307 -3.62 -24.12 -32.52
CA LEU A 307 -2.49 -24.58 -31.70
C LEU A 307 -1.16 -23.96 -32.19
N ALA A 308 -0.95 -23.89 -33.50
CA ALA A 308 0.26 -23.27 -34.08
C ALA A 308 0.37 -21.78 -33.73
N ALA A 309 -0.75 -21.04 -33.69
CA ALA A 309 -0.78 -19.65 -33.25
C ALA A 309 -0.32 -19.48 -31.78
N MET A 310 -0.46 -20.53 -30.95
CA MET A 310 0.01 -20.57 -29.56
C MET A 310 1.38 -21.26 -29.40
N GLY A 311 2.04 -21.62 -30.51
CA GLY A 311 3.33 -22.32 -30.49
C GLY A 311 3.24 -23.80 -30.08
N LEU A 312 2.04 -24.40 -30.14
CA LEU A 312 1.77 -25.77 -29.76
C LEU A 312 1.47 -26.65 -30.97
N HIS A 313 1.64 -27.96 -30.86
CA HIS A 313 1.27 -28.92 -31.91
C HIS A 313 0.78 -30.24 -31.31
N LEU A 314 0.00 -30.99 -32.07
CA LEU A 314 -0.49 -32.31 -31.69
C LEU A 314 0.66 -33.31 -31.57
N GLY A 315 0.59 -34.21 -30.59
CA GLY A 315 1.63 -35.22 -30.35
C GLY A 315 2.85 -34.68 -29.62
N MET A 316 2.73 -33.55 -28.91
CA MET A 316 3.79 -33.04 -28.01
C MET A 316 3.82 -33.85 -26.72
N ASP A 317 5.02 -34.14 -26.22
CA ASP A 317 5.21 -34.65 -24.87
C ASP A 317 5.02 -33.53 -23.85
N ALA A 318 4.09 -33.70 -22.93
CA ALA A 318 3.90 -32.85 -21.77
C ALA A 318 4.26 -33.64 -20.51
N PRO A 319 5.53 -33.59 -20.05
CA PRO A 319 5.92 -34.23 -18.80
C PRO A 319 5.13 -33.60 -17.66
N ASN A 320 4.65 -34.40 -16.71
CA ASN A 320 3.83 -34.00 -15.56
C ASN A 320 2.39 -33.51 -15.87
N TRP A 321 1.85 -33.82 -17.05
CA TRP A 321 0.44 -33.62 -17.36
C TRP A 321 -0.36 -34.94 -17.25
N PRO A 322 -1.60 -34.97 -16.68
CA PRO A 322 -2.29 -33.88 -15.96
C PRO A 322 -1.79 -33.70 -14.51
N PRO A 323 -1.72 -32.45 -13.99
CA PRO A 323 -1.38 -32.23 -12.58
C PRO A 323 -2.51 -32.71 -11.65
N GLU A 324 -2.15 -33.11 -10.42
CA GLU A 324 -3.13 -33.62 -9.43
C GLU A 324 -4.22 -32.59 -9.09
N ASN A 325 -3.94 -31.28 -9.19
CA ASN A 325 -4.84 -30.18 -8.81
C ASN A 325 -5.25 -29.30 -10.01
N ILE A 326 -5.52 -29.91 -11.18
CA ILE A 326 -5.77 -29.18 -12.45
C ILE A 326 -6.90 -28.15 -12.35
N GLU A 327 -7.98 -28.42 -11.60
CA GLU A 327 -9.14 -27.52 -11.47
C GLU A 327 -8.81 -26.27 -10.62
N GLU A 328 -7.99 -26.42 -9.58
CA GLU A 328 -7.54 -25.30 -8.73
C GLU A 328 -6.54 -24.41 -9.47
N LEU A 329 -5.62 -25.04 -10.19
CA LEU A 329 -4.64 -24.33 -11.01
C LEU A 329 -5.32 -23.56 -12.16
N ALA A 330 -6.28 -24.16 -12.85
CA ALA A 330 -7.03 -23.48 -13.92
C ALA A 330 -7.81 -22.28 -13.40
N LYS A 331 -8.45 -22.34 -12.23
CA LYS A 331 -9.13 -21.18 -11.59
C LYS A 331 -8.16 -20.07 -11.24
N LYS A 332 -7.01 -20.39 -10.66
CA LYS A 332 -6.00 -19.42 -10.25
C LYS A 332 -5.45 -18.62 -11.45
N TYR A 333 -5.38 -19.24 -12.64
CA TYR A 333 -4.91 -18.59 -13.85
C TYR A 333 -6.01 -17.87 -14.64
N ASP A 334 -7.29 -18.26 -14.52
CA ASP A 334 -8.43 -17.55 -15.12
C ASP A 334 -8.66 -16.14 -14.47
N ASP A 335 -8.35 -15.98 -13.18
CA ASP A 335 -8.50 -14.71 -12.44
C ASP A 335 -7.37 -13.69 -12.72
N HIS A 336 -6.36 -14.05 -13.53
CA HIS A 336 -5.19 -13.20 -13.85
C HIS A 336 -5.13 -12.71 -15.31
N ILE A 337 -6.17 -12.95 -16.12
CA ILE A 337 -6.34 -12.41 -17.48
C ILE A 337 -7.50 -11.44 -17.50
#